data_fbf7d4a25392815b55d1e33e50455520
#
_entry.id   fbf7d4a25392815b55d1e33e50455520
#
_cell.length_a   1.000
_cell.length_b   1.000
_cell.length_c   1.000
_cell.angle_alpha   90.00
_cell.angle_beta   90.00
_cell.angle_gamma   90.00
#
_symmetry.space_group_name_H-M   'P 1'
#
loop_
_entity.id
_entity.type
_entity.pdbx_description
1 polymer ?
#
loop_
_entity_poly.entity_id
_entity_poly.type
_entity_poly.pdbx_seq_one_letter_code
_entity_poly.pdbx_strand_id
1 'polypeptide(L)'
;YMPMIPEAVFSMLACARIGAVHSVVFGGFAAHELATRIDDSGAKVVIAASCGLEPGRIVPYKPLVDQALDMAKVKPDYCFVLQRDQYHAPLRYEHGDVDLALAMEQEKVNGTSIACVPVAATDPLYILYTSGTTGQPKGVVRDNGGHMVALNWTMKNIYGVKPGEVFWAASDIGWVVGHSY
;
A
#
# COMPACT_ATOMS: atom_id res chain seq x y z
N TYR A 1 -1.80 1.86 3.80
CA TYR A 1 -1.27 2.60 4.95
C TYR A 1 -0.69 1.61 5.96
N MET A 2 0.52 1.14 5.70
CA MET A 2 1.17 0.07 6.48
C MET A 2 2.60 0.45 6.87
N PRO A 3 3.15 -0.12 7.96
CA PRO A 3 4.57 0.01 8.24
C PRO A 3 5.38 -0.88 7.28
N MET A 4 6.72 -0.81 7.37
CA MET A 4 7.64 -1.64 6.59
C MET A 4 7.64 -3.09 7.10
N ILE A 5 6.64 -3.84 6.68
CA ILE A 5 6.44 -5.27 7.00
C ILE A 5 6.16 -6.06 5.72
N PRO A 6 6.39 -7.38 5.70
CA PRO A 6 6.19 -8.19 4.50
C PRO A 6 4.79 -8.07 3.89
N GLU A 7 3.76 -7.93 4.71
CA GLU A 7 2.37 -7.82 4.26
C GLU A 7 2.10 -6.56 3.42
N ALA A 8 2.88 -5.50 3.62
CA ALA A 8 2.81 -4.32 2.75
C ALA A 8 3.24 -4.66 1.32
N VAL A 9 4.35 -5.38 1.17
CA VAL A 9 4.85 -5.85 -0.13
C VAL A 9 3.89 -6.88 -0.73
N PHE A 10 3.39 -7.82 0.08
CA PHE A 10 2.41 -8.81 -0.38
C PHE A 10 1.14 -8.14 -0.92
N SER A 11 0.66 -7.08 -0.28
CA SER A 11 -0.50 -6.31 -0.73
C SER A 11 -0.26 -5.64 -2.08
N MET A 12 0.92 -5.04 -2.30
CA MET A 12 1.30 -4.46 -3.59
C MET A 12 1.32 -5.51 -4.71
N LEU A 13 1.96 -6.65 -4.45
CA LEU A 13 2.05 -7.76 -5.41
C LEU A 13 0.70 -8.41 -5.68
N ALA A 14 -0.16 -8.51 -4.66
CA ALA A 14 -1.52 -9.02 -4.83
C ALA A 14 -2.34 -8.09 -5.73
N CYS A 15 -2.27 -6.76 -5.52
CA CYS A 15 -2.91 -5.79 -6.41
C CYS A 15 -2.44 -5.96 -7.86
N ALA A 16 -1.12 -6.02 -8.09
CA ALA A 16 -0.57 -6.24 -9.43
C ALA A 16 -1.08 -7.56 -10.05
N ARG A 17 -1.17 -8.63 -9.25
CA ARG A 17 -1.66 -9.93 -9.73
C ARG A 17 -3.11 -9.92 -10.21
N ILE A 18 -3.98 -9.16 -9.54
CA ILE A 18 -5.41 -9.08 -9.88
C ILE A 18 -5.74 -7.89 -10.81
N GLY A 19 -4.73 -7.15 -11.30
CA GLY A 19 -4.92 -5.98 -12.14
C GLY A 19 -5.52 -4.78 -11.39
N ALA A 20 -5.42 -4.74 -10.06
CA ALA A 20 -5.87 -3.62 -9.26
C ALA A 20 -4.78 -2.54 -9.16
N VAL A 21 -5.19 -1.28 -9.23
CA VAL A 21 -4.29 -0.14 -9.02
C VAL A 21 -4.09 0.06 -7.53
N HIS A 22 -2.84 0.09 -7.05
CA HIS A 22 -2.55 0.34 -5.65
C HIS A 22 -1.93 1.73 -5.43
N SER A 23 -2.09 2.25 -4.21
CA SER A 23 -1.42 3.46 -3.77
C SER A 23 -0.85 3.24 -2.37
N VAL A 24 0.46 3.30 -2.25
CA VAL A 24 1.14 3.18 -0.95
C VAL A 24 1.18 4.55 -0.29
N VAL A 25 0.67 4.63 0.93
CA VAL A 25 0.69 5.82 1.76
C VAL A 25 1.59 5.58 2.95
N PHE A 26 2.56 6.47 3.16
CA PHE A 26 3.50 6.38 4.28
C PHE A 26 2.75 6.34 5.62
N GLY A 27 3.03 5.32 6.44
CA GLY A 27 2.35 5.09 7.72
C GLY A 27 2.61 6.12 8.82
N GLY A 28 3.51 7.08 8.59
CA GLY A 28 3.74 8.22 9.46
C GLY A 28 2.88 9.45 9.16
N PHE A 29 2.05 9.41 8.10
CA PHE A 29 1.21 10.55 7.74
C PHE A 29 -0.01 10.70 8.65
N ALA A 30 -0.41 11.96 8.87
CA ALA A 30 -1.61 12.31 9.60
C ALA A 30 -2.89 11.86 8.88
N ALA A 31 -4.00 11.74 9.62
CA ALA A 31 -5.27 11.25 9.10
C ALA A 31 -5.77 12.03 7.88
N HIS A 32 -5.65 13.36 7.86
CA HIS A 32 -6.08 14.18 6.73
C HIS A 32 -5.30 13.92 5.43
N GLU A 33 -4.02 13.55 5.55
CA GLU A 33 -3.20 13.19 4.40
C GLU A 33 -3.65 11.87 3.78
N LEU A 34 -4.03 10.91 4.60
CA LEU A 34 -4.63 9.65 4.14
C LEU A 34 -6.01 9.90 3.52
N ALA A 35 -6.88 10.70 4.17
CA ALA A 35 -8.20 11.04 3.66
C ALA A 35 -8.13 11.70 2.28
N THR A 36 -7.22 12.66 2.09
CA THR A 36 -7.02 13.33 0.81
C THR A 36 -6.65 12.34 -0.31
N ARG A 37 -5.82 11.34 -0.01
CA ARG A 37 -5.42 10.32 -1.00
C ARG A 37 -6.52 9.32 -1.28
N ILE A 38 -7.34 8.98 -0.29
CA ILE A 38 -8.54 8.15 -0.48
C ILE A 38 -9.51 8.87 -1.43
N ASP A 39 -9.75 10.16 -1.20
CA ASP A 39 -10.66 10.96 -2.02
C ASP A 39 -10.17 11.12 -3.46
N ASP A 40 -8.87 11.45 -3.63
CA ASP A 40 -8.29 11.68 -4.94
C ASP A 40 -8.18 10.41 -5.79
N SER A 41 -7.83 9.30 -5.15
CA SER A 41 -7.72 7.99 -5.84
C SER A 41 -9.05 7.27 -6.03
N GLY A 42 -10.10 7.66 -5.33
CA GLY A 42 -11.37 6.93 -5.30
C GLY A 42 -11.22 5.52 -4.74
N ALA A 43 -10.38 5.37 -3.71
CA ALA A 43 -10.03 4.05 -3.17
C ALA A 43 -11.26 3.27 -2.69
N LYS A 44 -11.37 2.01 -3.14
CA LYS A 44 -12.45 1.10 -2.72
C LYS A 44 -12.07 0.26 -1.51
N VAL A 45 -10.79 0.03 -1.30
CA VAL A 45 -10.26 -0.78 -0.21
C VAL A 45 -9.08 -0.05 0.42
N VAL A 46 -9.03 -0.06 1.76
CA VAL A 46 -7.85 0.34 2.53
C VAL A 46 -7.25 -0.89 3.17
N ILE A 47 -5.93 -1.01 3.12
CA ILE A 47 -5.17 -2.04 3.84
C ILE A 47 -4.26 -1.32 4.82
N ALA A 48 -4.37 -1.66 6.09
CA ALA A 48 -3.63 -1.02 7.17
C ALA A 48 -3.12 -2.04 8.19
N ALA A 49 -2.21 -1.62 9.06
CA ALA A 49 -1.86 -2.35 10.27
C ALA A 49 -2.45 -1.65 11.50
N SER A 50 -2.63 -2.38 12.60
CA SER A 50 -3.07 -1.81 13.86
C SER A 50 -2.09 -0.77 14.42
N CYS A 51 -0.77 -0.99 14.21
CA CYS A 51 0.28 -0.06 14.65
C CYS A 51 1.54 -0.12 13.78
N GLY A 52 2.32 0.94 13.82
CA GLY A 52 3.73 0.98 13.45
C GLY A 52 4.64 0.93 14.69
N LEU A 53 5.91 0.60 14.47
CA LEU A 53 6.94 0.62 15.51
C LEU A 53 7.98 1.67 15.14
N GLU A 54 8.25 2.57 16.05
CA GLU A 54 9.34 3.53 15.97
C GLU A 54 10.30 3.31 17.14
N PRO A 55 11.53 3.81 17.08
CA PRO A 55 12.45 3.69 18.20
C PRO A 55 11.84 4.18 19.51
N GLY A 56 11.66 3.26 20.47
CA GLY A 56 11.13 3.56 21.80
C GLY A 56 9.63 3.77 21.91
N ARG A 57 8.84 3.63 20.81
CA ARG A 57 7.37 3.79 20.90
C ARG A 57 6.59 2.95 19.91
N ILE A 58 5.37 2.61 20.30
CA ILE A 58 4.34 2.06 19.43
C ILE A 58 3.47 3.22 18.93
N VAL A 59 3.26 3.28 17.62
CA VAL A 59 2.39 4.29 16.99
C VAL A 59 1.09 3.61 16.55
N PRO A 60 -0.05 3.87 17.21
CA PRO A 60 -1.34 3.31 16.81
C PRO A 60 -1.76 3.86 15.43
N TYR A 61 -1.86 2.98 14.42
CA TYR A 61 -2.28 3.40 13.08
C TYR A 61 -3.80 3.35 12.92
N LYS A 62 -4.46 2.35 13.51
CA LYS A 62 -5.92 2.19 13.33
C LYS A 62 -6.72 3.43 13.72
N PRO A 63 -6.43 4.15 14.84
CA PRO A 63 -7.13 5.39 15.15
C PRO A 63 -6.94 6.49 14.09
N LEU A 64 -5.76 6.57 13.46
CA LEU A 64 -5.52 7.52 12.37
C LEU A 64 -6.28 7.13 11.10
N VAL A 65 -6.33 5.82 10.80
CA VAL A 65 -7.13 5.27 9.70
C VAL A 65 -8.61 5.56 9.91
N ASP A 66 -9.12 5.35 11.12
CA ASP A 66 -10.52 5.66 11.46
C ASP A 66 -10.85 7.13 11.23
N GLN A 67 -10.03 8.02 11.72
CA GLN A 67 -10.18 9.45 11.49
C GLN A 67 -10.13 9.79 9.99
N ALA A 68 -9.24 9.17 9.23
CA ALA A 68 -9.15 9.39 7.80
C ALA A 68 -10.41 8.92 7.07
N LEU A 69 -10.93 7.74 7.41
CA LEU A 69 -12.16 7.19 6.84
C LEU A 69 -13.39 8.04 7.19
N ASP A 70 -13.42 8.60 8.40
CA ASP A 70 -14.51 9.49 8.83
C ASP A 70 -14.45 10.84 8.08
N MET A 71 -13.25 11.38 7.82
CA MET A 71 -13.02 12.63 7.10
C MET A 71 -13.21 12.52 5.58
N ALA A 72 -12.85 11.39 4.99
CA ALA A 72 -12.89 11.17 3.55
C ALA A 72 -14.31 11.27 3.00
N LYS A 73 -14.48 11.90 1.83
CA LYS A 73 -15.76 11.99 1.10
C LYS A 73 -16.08 10.67 0.42
N VAL A 74 -15.08 10.06 -0.20
CA VAL A 74 -15.15 8.71 -0.75
C VAL A 74 -15.08 7.73 0.42
N LYS A 75 -16.02 6.80 0.47
CA LYS A 75 -16.05 5.76 1.50
C LYS A 75 -15.59 4.45 0.88
N PRO A 76 -14.42 3.94 1.26
CA PRO A 76 -14.00 2.59 0.88
C PRO A 76 -15.01 1.54 1.37
N ASP A 77 -15.20 0.49 0.57
CA ASP A 77 -16.12 -0.60 0.91
C ASP A 77 -15.58 -1.42 2.10
N TYR A 78 -14.24 -1.57 2.19
CA TYR A 78 -13.57 -2.36 3.21
C TYR A 78 -12.29 -1.70 3.70
N CYS A 79 -12.00 -1.94 4.98
CA CYS A 79 -10.70 -1.64 5.59
C CYS A 79 -10.11 -2.92 6.19
N PHE A 80 -9.15 -3.54 5.52
CA PHE A 80 -8.44 -4.70 6.03
C PHE A 80 -7.34 -4.25 7.00
N VAL A 81 -7.38 -4.76 8.23
CA VAL A 81 -6.46 -4.37 9.29
C VAL A 81 -5.66 -5.57 9.76
N LEU A 82 -4.35 -5.52 9.58
CA LEU A 82 -3.45 -6.49 10.18
C LEU A 82 -3.25 -6.17 11.66
N GLN A 83 -3.74 -7.03 12.54
CA GLN A 83 -3.46 -6.91 13.97
C GLN A 83 -2.01 -7.30 14.26
N ARG A 84 -1.30 -6.45 14.97
CA ARG A 84 0.09 -6.70 15.39
C ARG A 84 0.14 -6.98 16.89
N ASP A 85 1.01 -7.90 17.32
CA ASP A 85 1.13 -8.33 18.72
C ASP A 85 1.42 -7.17 19.70
N GLN A 86 2.09 -6.12 19.21
CA GLN A 86 2.45 -4.96 20.02
C GLN A 86 1.25 -4.05 20.35
N TYR A 87 0.20 -4.09 19.54
CA TYR A 87 -1.02 -3.32 19.75
C TYR A 87 -2.18 -3.91 18.95
N HIS A 88 -3.18 -4.41 19.66
CA HIS A 88 -4.45 -4.83 19.06
C HIS A 88 -5.44 -3.67 19.08
N ALA A 89 -5.88 -3.25 17.91
CA ALA A 89 -6.85 -2.18 17.77
C ALA A 89 -8.28 -2.73 17.73
N PRO A 90 -9.28 -2.03 18.31
CA PRO A 90 -10.68 -2.37 18.07
C PRO A 90 -11.02 -2.20 16.59
N LEU A 91 -11.81 -3.13 16.04
CA LEU A 91 -12.29 -3.10 14.66
C LEU A 91 -13.76 -2.65 14.62
N ARG A 92 -14.07 -1.75 13.70
CA ARG A 92 -15.40 -1.22 13.43
C ARG A 92 -16.06 -2.05 12.31
N TYR A 93 -16.47 -3.28 12.61
CA TYR A 93 -17.03 -4.22 11.63
C TYR A 93 -18.26 -3.66 10.89
N GLU A 94 -19.07 -2.85 11.55
CA GLU A 94 -20.22 -2.16 10.98
C GLU A 94 -19.84 -1.08 9.94
N HIS A 95 -18.58 -0.67 9.94
CA HIS A 95 -18.00 0.26 8.95
C HIS A 95 -17.12 -0.41 7.90
N GLY A 96 -17.17 -1.76 7.81
CA GLY A 96 -16.42 -2.51 6.81
C GLY A 96 -14.98 -2.89 7.21
N ASP A 97 -14.64 -2.79 8.50
CA ASP A 97 -13.35 -3.32 8.97
C ASP A 97 -13.34 -4.85 8.88
N VAL A 98 -12.19 -5.38 8.48
CA VAL A 98 -11.93 -6.82 8.38
C VAL A 98 -10.58 -7.12 8.99
N ASP A 99 -10.48 -8.16 9.80
CA ASP A 99 -9.19 -8.67 10.25
C ASP A 99 -8.47 -9.34 9.09
N LEU A 100 -7.34 -8.77 8.65
CA LEU A 100 -6.59 -9.25 7.48
C LEU A 100 -6.06 -10.67 7.69
N ALA A 101 -5.54 -10.98 8.86
CA ALA A 101 -4.97 -12.31 9.13
C ALA A 101 -6.04 -13.39 9.11
N LEU A 102 -7.19 -13.12 9.72
CA LEU A 102 -8.34 -14.05 9.72
C LEU A 102 -8.90 -14.23 8.30
N ALA A 103 -9.03 -13.16 7.52
CA ALA A 103 -9.48 -13.24 6.13
C ALA A 103 -8.53 -14.08 5.27
N MET A 104 -7.23 -13.86 5.41
CA MET A 104 -6.21 -14.64 4.68
C MET A 104 -6.23 -16.13 5.06
N GLU A 105 -6.38 -16.44 6.35
CA GLU A 105 -6.46 -17.84 6.79
C GLU A 105 -7.73 -18.52 6.29
N GLN A 106 -8.87 -17.82 6.29
CA GLN A 106 -10.13 -18.33 5.73
C GLN A 106 -9.98 -18.68 4.25
N GLU A 107 -9.37 -17.81 3.44
CA GLU A 107 -9.16 -18.07 2.02
C GLU A 107 -8.16 -19.21 1.77
N LYS A 108 -7.15 -19.34 2.62
CA LYS A 108 -6.21 -20.47 2.58
C LYS A 108 -6.91 -21.79 2.88
N VAL A 109 -7.78 -21.82 3.90
CA VAL A 109 -8.60 -23.02 4.22
C VAL A 109 -9.54 -23.36 3.07
N ASN A 110 -10.14 -22.36 2.43
CA ASN A 110 -11.02 -22.53 1.28
C ASN A 110 -10.25 -23.05 0.03
N GLY A 111 -8.92 -23.03 0.06
CA GLY A 111 -8.08 -23.41 -1.08
C GLY A 111 -8.21 -22.44 -2.26
N THR A 112 -8.60 -21.19 -2.01
CA THR A 112 -8.80 -20.18 -3.04
C THR A 112 -7.50 -19.90 -3.76
N SER A 113 -7.51 -20.03 -5.07
CA SER A 113 -6.39 -19.68 -5.94
C SER A 113 -6.86 -18.70 -7.01
N ILE A 114 -6.19 -17.55 -7.08
CA ILE A 114 -6.54 -16.52 -8.04
C ILE A 114 -5.49 -16.48 -9.16
N ALA A 115 -5.94 -16.68 -10.39
CA ALA A 115 -5.09 -16.53 -11.57
C ALA A 115 -4.65 -15.08 -11.75
N CYS A 116 -3.50 -14.88 -12.43
CA CYS A 116 -3.11 -13.53 -12.84
C CYS A 116 -4.13 -12.97 -13.83
N VAL A 117 -4.54 -11.73 -13.62
CA VAL A 117 -5.39 -10.99 -14.56
C VAL A 117 -4.49 -10.38 -15.63
N PRO A 118 -4.69 -10.72 -16.93
CA PRO A 118 -3.98 -10.06 -18.01
C PRO A 118 -4.35 -8.57 -18.08
N VAL A 119 -3.35 -7.71 -18.18
CA VAL A 119 -3.52 -6.26 -18.32
C VAL A 119 -2.72 -5.76 -19.52
N ALA A 120 -3.11 -4.64 -20.12
CA ALA A 120 -2.34 -4.01 -21.16
C ALA A 120 -1.09 -3.31 -20.56
N ALA A 121 -0.05 -3.16 -21.37
CA ALA A 121 1.17 -2.46 -20.94
C ALA A 121 0.88 -1.01 -20.51
N THR A 122 -0.15 -0.41 -21.07
CA THR A 122 -0.59 0.97 -20.77
C THR A 122 -1.57 1.08 -19.60
N ASP A 123 -2.04 -0.06 -19.07
CA ASP A 123 -2.94 -0.02 -17.91
C ASP A 123 -2.20 0.46 -16.67
N PRO A 124 -2.84 1.24 -15.78
CA PRO A 124 -2.21 1.74 -14.58
C PRO A 124 -1.86 0.61 -13.61
N LEU A 125 -0.67 0.68 -13.03
CA LEU A 125 -0.18 -0.25 -12.00
C LEU A 125 -0.35 0.33 -10.61
N TYR A 126 0.08 1.59 -10.43
CA TYR A 126 -0.01 2.26 -9.12
C TYR A 126 -0.12 3.78 -9.25
N ILE A 127 -0.55 4.40 -8.15
CA ILE A 127 -0.52 5.84 -7.94
C ILE A 127 0.40 6.12 -6.74
N LEU A 128 1.47 6.88 -6.94
CA LEU A 128 2.35 7.30 -5.86
C LEU A 128 2.30 8.82 -5.72
N TYR A 129 1.95 9.28 -4.52
CA TYR A 129 1.80 10.71 -4.24
C TYR A 129 3.14 11.35 -3.88
N THR A 130 3.41 12.48 -4.52
CA THR A 130 4.53 13.34 -4.20
C THR A 130 4.06 14.61 -3.53
N SER A 131 4.94 15.27 -2.76
CA SER A 131 4.68 16.61 -2.23
C SER A 131 4.55 17.59 -3.39
N GLY A 132 3.33 18.08 -3.64
CA GLY A 132 3.12 19.09 -4.67
C GLY A 132 3.71 20.45 -4.28
N THR A 133 4.23 21.20 -5.26
CA THR A 133 4.72 22.59 -5.06
C THR A 133 3.64 23.55 -4.59
N THR A 134 2.37 23.18 -4.73
CA THR A 134 1.18 23.97 -4.35
C THR A 134 0.59 23.55 -3.01
N GLY A 135 1.27 22.68 -2.23
CA GLY A 135 0.76 22.16 -0.97
C GLY A 135 -0.26 21.01 -1.09
N GLN A 136 -0.75 20.75 -2.30
CA GLN A 136 -1.62 19.58 -2.54
C GLN A 136 -0.78 18.40 -3.06
N PRO A 137 -0.99 17.17 -2.54
CA PRO A 137 -0.30 16.00 -3.05
C PRO A 137 -0.67 15.75 -4.51
N LYS A 138 0.32 15.36 -5.32
CA LYS A 138 0.13 15.02 -6.74
C LYS A 138 0.32 13.53 -6.92
N GLY A 139 -0.72 12.85 -7.42
CA GLY A 139 -0.67 11.42 -7.73
C GLY A 139 0.06 11.18 -9.06
N VAL A 140 1.21 10.53 -9.00
CA VAL A 140 1.94 10.06 -10.19
C VAL A 140 1.44 8.68 -10.53
N VAL A 141 0.77 8.54 -11.67
CA VAL A 141 0.31 7.25 -12.19
C VAL A 141 1.44 6.60 -12.99
N ARG A 142 1.72 5.33 -12.71
CA ARG A 142 2.63 4.52 -13.49
C ARG A 142 1.87 3.38 -14.16
N ASP A 143 2.17 3.16 -15.42
CA ASP A 143 1.66 2.03 -16.20
C ASP A 143 2.50 0.75 -15.98
N ASN A 144 1.94 -0.40 -16.32
CA ASN A 144 2.59 -1.69 -16.14
C ASN A 144 3.84 -1.83 -17.00
N GLY A 145 3.73 -1.62 -18.32
CA GLY A 145 4.80 -1.86 -19.26
C GLY A 145 5.94 -0.86 -19.16
N GLY A 146 5.61 0.43 -19.13
CA GLY A 146 6.62 1.49 -19.01
C GLY A 146 7.40 1.40 -17.71
N HIS A 147 6.73 1.10 -16.58
CA HIS A 147 7.38 0.89 -15.30
C HIS A 147 8.38 -0.28 -15.34
N MET A 148 7.97 -1.44 -15.86
CA MET A 148 8.85 -2.61 -15.97
C MET A 148 10.07 -2.36 -16.84
N VAL A 149 9.89 -1.68 -17.98
CA VAL A 149 11.02 -1.31 -18.87
C VAL A 149 11.97 -0.34 -18.17
N ALA A 150 11.42 0.69 -17.50
CA ALA A 150 12.23 1.66 -16.78
C ALA A 150 13.04 1.03 -15.65
N LEU A 151 12.43 0.15 -14.82
CA LEU A 151 13.14 -0.54 -13.75
C LEU A 151 14.25 -1.44 -14.28
N ASN A 152 13.95 -2.27 -15.28
CA ASN A 152 14.95 -3.16 -15.89
C ASN A 152 16.16 -2.35 -16.41
N TRP A 153 15.88 -1.25 -17.09
CA TRP A 153 16.94 -0.40 -17.64
C TRP A 153 17.77 0.28 -16.55
N THR A 154 17.12 0.83 -15.52
CA THR A 154 17.81 1.57 -14.44
C THR A 154 18.61 0.65 -13.55
N MET A 155 18.10 -0.54 -13.21
CA MET A 155 18.86 -1.53 -12.43
C MET A 155 20.17 -1.88 -13.11
N LYS A 156 20.12 -2.13 -14.43
CA LYS A 156 21.31 -2.47 -15.21
C LYS A 156 22.26 -1.30 -15.45
N ASN A 157 21.73 -0.13 -15.85
CA ASN A 157 22.55 0.94 -16.42
C ASN A 157 22.87 2.07 -15.43
N ILE A 158 22.08 2.24 -14.37
CA ILE A 158 22.31 3.26 -13.34
C ILE A 158 22.89 2.62 -12.08
N TYR A 159 22.23 1.57 -11.56
CA TYR A 159 22.68 0.90 -10.33
C TYR A 159 23.79 -0.13 -10.60
N GLY A 160 23.92 -0.63 -11.85
CA GLY A 160 24.91 -1.64 -12.20
C GLY A 160 24.65 -3.03 -11.62
N VAL A 161 23.43 -3.28 -11.15
CA VAL A 161 23.03 -4.55 -10.50
C VAL A 161 22.64 -5.58 -11.54
N LYS A 162 23.16 -6.80 -11.38
CA LYS A 162 22.89 -7.96 -12.25
C LYS A 162 22.00 -8.98 -11.54
N PRO A 163 21.29 -9.85 -12.30
CA PRO A 163 20.55 -10.95 -11.70
C PRO A 163 21.42 -11.83 -10.80
N GLY A 164 20.94 -12.13 -9.60
CA GLY A 164 21.65 -12.91 -8.57
C GLY A 164 22.49 -12.07 -7.60
N GLU A 165 22.69 -10.78 -7.87
CA GLU A 165 23.34 -9.88 -6.91
C GLU A 165 22.33 -9.35 -5.88
N VAL A 166 22.81 -9.02 -4.67
CA VAL A 166 21.99 -8.48 -3.59
C VAL A 166 21.94 -6.96 -3.74
N PHE A 167 20.73 -6.42 -3.79
CA PHE A 167 20.46 -4.99 -3.79
C PHE A 167 19.59 -4.62 -2.60
N TRP A 168 19.88 -3.51 -1.96
CA TRP A 168 19.10 -2.99 -0.83
C TRP A 168 18.84 -1.50 -0.99
N ALA A 169 17.56 -1.13 -1.09
CA ALA A 169 17.10 0.25 -1.03
C ALA A 169 16.71 0.58 0.41
N ALA A 170 17.51 1.40 1.10
CA ALA A 170 17.24 1.85 2.47
C ALA A 170 16.21 2.99 2.50
N SER A 171 14.99 2.70 2.02
CA SER A 171 13.90 3.68 1.94
C SER A 171 12.57 3.00 2.22
N ASP A 172 11.64 3.76 2.81
CA ASP A 172 10.27 3.29 3.02
C ASP A 172 9.52 3.16 1.68
N ILE A 173 8.66 2.14 1.56
CA ILE A 173 7.83 1.89 0.36
C ILE A 173 6.81 2.99 0.07
N GLY A 174 6.54 3.90 1.00
CA GLY A 174 5.75 5.12 0.77
C GLY A 174 6.48 6.17 -0.07
N TRP A 175 7.76 5.95 -0.39
CA TRP A 175 8.60 6.83 -1.21
C TRP A 175 9.06 6.13 -2.47
N VAL A 176 9.26 6.90 -3.55
CA VAL A 176 9.55 6.33 -4.88
C VAL A 176 10.73 5.36 -4.90
N VAL A 177 11.78 5.62 -4.13
CA VAL A 177 12.96 4.73 -4.10
C VAL A 177 12.62 3.39 -3.44
N GLY A 178 12.03 3.40 -2.25
CA GLY A 178 11.64 2.16 -1.57
C GLY A 178 10.47 1.42 -2.23
N HIS A 179 9.62 2.15 -2.98
CA HIS A 179 8.50 1.56 -3.70
C HIS A 179 8.94 0.83 -4.97
N SER A 180 9.91 1.38 -5.68
CA SER A 180 10.25 0.95 -7.04
C SER A 180 11.58 0.21 -7.14
N TYR A 181 12.45 0.33 -6.14
CA TYR A 181 13.80 -0.28 -6.18
C TYR A 181 14.11 -1.11 -4.94
#